data_5b15250e70476b936a7758b2c3fa3d0c
#
_entry.id   5b15250e70476b936a7758b2c3fa3d0c
#
_cell.length_a   1.000
_cell.length_b   1.000
_cell.length_c   1.000
_cell.angle_alpha   90.00
_cell.angle_beta   90.00
_cell.angle_gamma   90.00
#
_symmetry.space_group_name_H-M   'P 1'
#
loop_
_entity.id
_entity.type
_entity.pdbx_description
1 polymer ?
#
loop_
_entity_poly.entity_id
_entity_poly.type
_entity_poly.pdbx_seq_one_letter_code
_entity_poly.pdbx_strand_id
1 'polypeptide(L)'
;MKKLSNGYTGYFNEKYNRKGIGALFQGCFKAVHVENDRQLAALVAYIFTNPVELTEKNWKEGLVKDPSRASQFLKTYRWSSYLDCIGISNFPSVTKRDFITEFFGSPEKIQEFIESRILYKTELKKVFDGVRDLILE
;
A
#
# COMPACT_ATOMS: atom_id res chain seq x y z
N MET A 1 5.14 12.62 15.54
CA MET A 1 5.54 11.19 15.39
C MET A 1 6.13 10.59 16.68
N LYS A 2 7.17 11.18 17.34
CA LYS A 2 7.78 10.59 18.55
C LYS A 2 6.76 10.28 19.68
N LYS A 3 5.87 11.21 20.02
CA LYS A 3 4.82 10.98 21.03
C LYS A 3 3.86 9.83 20.64
N LEU A 4 3.46 9.76 19.38
CA LEU A 4 2.58 8.71 18.87
C LEU A 4 3.26 7.33 18.96
N SER A 5 4.49 7.22 18.47
CA SER A 5 5.25 5.96 18.50
C SER A 5 5.50 5.47 19.94
N ASN A 6 5.84 6.39 20.85
CA ASN A 6 6.07 6.03 22.25
C ASN A 6 4.76 5.62 22.96
N GLY A 7 3.67 6.35 22.72
CA GLY A 7 2.35 6.00 23.27
C GLY A 7 1.86 4.64 22.78
N TYR A 8 1.99 4.38 21.47
CA TYR A 8 1.62 3.09 20.90
C TYR A 8 2.51 1.95 21.43
N THR A 9 3.82 2.17 21.55
CA THR A 9 4.74 1.19 22.12
C THR A 9 4.37 0.83 23.56
N GLY A 10 4.06 1.84 24.40
CA GLY A 10 3.59 1.62 25.76
C GLY A 10 2.34 0.77 25.81
N TYR A 11 1.29 1.18 25.08
CA TYR A 11 0.03 0.44 24.96
C TYR A 11 0.24 -1.01 24.48
N PHE A 12 1.03 -1.19 23.42
CA PHE A 12 1.26 -2.51 22.84
C PHE A 12 2.01 -3.44 23.82
N ASN A 13 3.04 -2.92 24.48
CA ASN A 13 3.82 -3.69 25.46
C ASN A 13 2.98 -4.10 26.66
N GLU A 14 2.12 -3.21 27.15
CA GLU A 14 1.19 -3.51 28.24
C GLU A 14 0.16 -4.57 27.82
N LYS A 15 -0.53 -4.34 26.68
CA LYS A 15 -1.56 -5.24 26.17
C LYS A 15 -1.09 -6.67 25.92
N TYR A 16 0.15 -6.83 25.43
CA TYR A 16 0.72 -8.13 25.06
C TYR A 16 1.78 -8.64 26.07
N ASN A 17 1.86 -8.01 27.25
CA ASN A 17 2.81 -8.35 28.32
C ASN A 17 4.27 -8.53 27.84
N ARG A 18 4.70 -7.61 26.92
CA ARG A 18 6.03 -7.63 26.31
C ARG A 18 7.10 -6.96 27.18
N LYS A 19 7.36 -7.49 28.38
CA LYS A 19 8.44 -6.99 29.24
C LYS A 19 9.80 -7.51 28.76
N GLY A 20 10.73 -6.62 28.49
CA GLY A 20 12.11 -6.98 28.10
C GLY A 20 12.29 -7.49 26.66
N ILE A 21 11.26 -7.44 25.81
CA ILE A 21 11.34 -7.86 24.42
C ILE A 21 11.61 -6.63 23.54
N GLY A 22 12.84 -6.29 23.26
CA GLY A 22 13.33 -5.35 22.25
C GLY A 22 12.42 -4.20 21.78
N ALA A 23 12.90 -3.37 20.88
CA ALA A 23 12.15 -2.26 20.32
C ALA A 23 10.99 -2.74 19.43
N LEU A 24 9.82 -2.10 19.54
CA LEU A 24 8.67 -2.37 18.67
C LEU A 24 8.89 -1.78 17.26
N PHE A 25 9.56 -0.66 17.16
CA PHE A 25 9.90 -0.01 15.89
C PHE A 25 11.42 -0.08 15.65
N GLN A 26 11.79 -0.29 14.39
CA GLN A 26 13.19 -0.32 13.97
C GLN A 26 13.74 1.11 13.80
N GLY A 27 14.22 1.70 14.90
CA GLY A 27 14.87 3.02 14.87
C GLY A 27 13.91 4.20 14.82
N CYS A 28 14.44 5.38 14.45
CA CYS A 28 13.68 6.60 14.33
C CYS A 28 12.85 6.65 13.04
N PHE A 29 11.72 7.37 13.06
CA PHE A 29 10.97 7.63 11.83
C PHE A 29 11.84 8.40 10.83
N LYS A 30 11.64 8.09 9.55
CA LYS A 30 12.24 8.82 8.43
C LYS A 30 11.15 9.66 7.76
N ALA A 31 11.51 10.83 7.26
CA ALA A 31 10.63 11.69 6.49
C ALA A 31 11.30 12.02 5.15
N VAL A 32 10.52 11.97 4.09
CA VAL A 32 10.93 12.37 2.74
C VAL A 32 9.95 13.41 2.25
N HIS A 33 10.45 14.50 1.68
CA HIS A 33 9.61 15.53 1.07
C HIS A 33 9.07 15.02 -0.26
N VAL A 34 7.77 15.20 -0.50
CA VAL A 34 7.13 14.91 -1.78
C VAL A 34 7.14 16.21 -2.59
N GLU A 35 7.86 16.21 -3.71
CA GLU A 35 8.17 17.42 -4.47
C GLU A 35 7.16 17.73 -5.58
N ASN A 36 6.45 16.71 -6.06
CA ASN A 36 5.55 16.85 -7.20
C ASN A 36 4.44 15.79 -7.21
N ASP A 37 3.44 16.04 -8.05
CA ASP A 37 2.25 15.19 -8.20
C ASP A 37 2.57 13.75 -8.65
N ARG A 38 3.58 13.57 -9.49
CA ARG A 38 4.03 12.23 -9.92
C ARG A 38 4.53 11.41 -8.73
N GLN A 39 5.32 12.02 -7.85
CA GLN A 39 5.80 11.36 -6.63
C GLN A 39 4.63 11.08 -5.67
N LEU A 40 3.68 12.01 -5.53
CA LEU A 40 2.50 11.82 -4.71
C LEU A 40 1.66 10.64 -5.23
N ALA A 41 1.37 10.60 -6.53
CA ALA A 41 0.62 9.50 -7.13
C ALA A 41 1.34 8.14 -6.94
N ALA A 42 2.65 8.10 -7.13
CA ALA A 42 3.45 6.90 -6.91
C ALA A 42 3.43 6.45 -5.44
N LEU A 43 3.51 7.39 -4.51
CA LEU A 43 3.45 7.11 -3.06
C LEU A 43 2.07 6.57 -2.67
N VAL A 44 0.99 7.17 -3.15
CA VAL A 44 -0.38 6.70 -2.90
C VAL A 44 -0.56 5.29 -3.46
N ALA A 45 -0.12 5.04 -4.70
CA ALA A 45 -0.14 3.71 -5.29
C ALA A 45 0.63 2.69 -4.43
N TYR A 46 1.84 3.05 -3.97
CA TYR A 46 2.64 2.20 -3.11
C TYR A 46 1.92 1.85 -1.79
N ILE A 47 1.38 2.86 -1.09
CA ILE A 47 0.70 2.67 0.19
C ILE A 47 -0.54 1.79 0.02
N PHE A 48 -1.37 2.06 -0.99
CA PHE A 48 -2.63 1.33 -1.21
C PHE A 48 -2.40 -0.10 -1.69
N THR A 49 -1.36 -0.35 -2.49
CA THR A 49 -1.07 -1.68 -3.02
C THR A 49 -0.14 -2.52 -2.14
N ASN A 50 0.50 -1.93 -1.13
CA ASN A 50 1.41 -2.64 -0.23
C ASN A 50 0.78 -3.91 0.42
N PRO A 51 -0.51 -3.91 0.82
CA PRO A 51 -1.13 -5.11 1.37
C PRO A 51 -1.20 -6.31 0.41
N VAL A 52 -1.10 -6.10 -0.91
CA VAL A 52 -1.10 -7.20 -1.90
C VAL A 52 0.02 -8.20 -1.62
N GLU A 53 1.14 -7.77 -1.05
CA GLU A 53 2.26 -8.65 -0.67
C GLU A 53 1.84 -9.74 0.34
N LEU A 54 0.77 -9.54 1.09
CA LEU A 54 0.25 -10.55 2.02
C LEU A 54 -0.34 -11.77 1.29
N THR A 55 -0.81 -11.59 0.07
CA THR A 55 -1.39 -12.65 -0.77
C THR A 55 -0.51 -13.05 -1.94
N GLU A 56 0.31 -12.12 -2.45
CA GLU A 56 1.23 -12.30 -3.58
C GLU A 56 2.66 -11.99 -3.12
N LYS A 57 3.39 -12.99 -2.63
CA LYS A 57 4.72 -12.84 -2.00
C LYS A 57 5.76 -12.09 -2.85
N ASN A 58 5.64 -12.17 -4.18
CA ASN A 58 6.57 -11.54 -5.10
C ASN A 58 5.98 -10.27 -5.75
N TRP A 59 4.99 -9.66 -5.10
CA TRP A 59 4.36 -8.42 -5.57
C TRP A 59 5.36 -7.31 -5.90
N LYS A 60 6.37 -7.11 -5.05
CA LYS A 60 7.39 -6.07 -5.23
C LYS A 60 8.25 -6.30 -6.46
N GLU A 61 8.43 -7.55 -6.84
CA GLU A 61 9.21 -7.98 -8.02
C GLU A 61 8.37 -7.96 -9.31
N GLY A 62 7.14 -7.47 -9.26
CA GLY A 62 6.22 -7.43 -10.41
C GLY A 62 5.55 -8.78 -10.72
N LEU A 63 5.67 -9.75 -9.83
CA LEU A 63 5.15 -11.10 -9.98
C LEU A 63 3.71 -11.20 -9.46
N VAL A 64 2.75 -10.65 -10.17
CA VAL A 64 1.32 -10.84 -9.85
C VAL A 64 0.77 -11.96 -10.71
N LYS A 65 0.35 -13.04 -10.07
CA LYS A 65 -0.24 -14.19 -10.78
C LYS A 65 -1.65 -13.87 -11.24
N ASP A 66 -2.43 -13.21 -10.39
CA ASP A 66 -3.83 -12.86 -10.65
C ASP A 66 -4.11 -11.40 -10.24
N PRO A 67 -4.09 -10.45 -11.20
CA PRO A 67 -4.39 -9.05 -10.94
C PRO A 67 -5.81 -8.82 -10.42
N SER A 68 -6.78 -9.60 -10.88
CA SER A 68 -8.18 -9.48 -10.45
C SER A 68 -8.34 -9.86 -9.00
N ARG A 69 -7.67 -10.94 -8.58
CA ARG A 69 -7.63 -11.38 -7.19
C ARG A 69 -6.94 -10.35 -6.29
N ALA A 70 -5.83 -9.76 -6.76
CA ALA A 70 -5.13 -8.71 -6.03
C ALA A 70 -6.02 -7.47 -5.80
N SER A 71 -6.73 -7.02 -6.86
CA SER A 71 -7.68 -5.91 -6.78
C SER A 71 -8.84 -6.22 -5.83
N GLN A 72 -9.41 -7.42 -5.92
CA GLN A 72 -10.50 -7.85 -5.03
C GLN A 72 -10.04 -7.93 -3.57
N PHE A 73 -8.83 -8.43 -3.33
CA PHE A 73 -8.25 -8.46 -1.97
C PHE A 73 -8.16 -7.07 -1.37
N LEU A 74 -7.69 -6.05 -2.11
CA LEU A 74 -7.62 -4.68 -1.63
C LEU A 74 -8.98 -4.12 -1.24
N LYS A 75 -10.05 -4.49 -1.94
CA LYS A 75 -11.45 -4.08 -1.64
C LYS A 75 -12.03 -4.76 -0.39
N THR A 76 -11.34 -5.74 0.16
CA THR A 76 -11.75 -6.44 1.40
C THR A 76 -10.77 -6.23 2.56
N TYR A 77 -9.58 -5.68 2.29
CA TYR A 77 -8.55 -5.50 3.30
C TYR A 77 -8.81 -4.27 4.17
N ARG A 78 -9.42 -4.50 5.34
CA ARG A 78 -9.87 -3.45 6.25
C ARG A 78 -8.75 -2.59 6.89
N TRP A 79 -7.51 -3.08 6.95
CA TRP A 79 -6.39 -2.37 7.60
C TRP A 79 -5.66 -1.43 6.66
N SER A 80 -6.41 -0.83 5.73
CA SER A 80 -5.94 0.16 4.77
C SER A 80 -6.92 1.32 4.69
N SER A 81 -6.41 2.53 4.43
CA SER A 81 -7.23 3.71 4.10
C SER A 81 -7.80 3.66 2.68
N TYR A 82 -7.41 2.69 1.87
CA TYR A 82 -7.88 2.53 0.49
C TYR A 82 -9.39 2.47 0.39
N LEU A 83 -10.04 1.66 1.25
CA LEU A 83 -11.49 1.50 1.29
C LEU A 83 -12.21 2.85 1.45
N ASP A 84 -11.79 3.63 2.46
CA ASP A 84 -12.40 4.94 2.71
C ASP A 84 -12.17 5.91 1.53
N CYS A 85 -11.02 5.82 0.85
CA CYS A 85 -10.71 6.67 -0.30
C CYS A 85 -11.49 6.31 -1.57
N ILE A 86 -11.92 5.06 -1.72
CA ILE A 86 -12.81 4.62 -2.83
C ILE A 86 -14.30 4.64 -2.46
N GLY A 87 -14.67 5.30 -1.37
CA GLY A 87 -16.06 5.49 -0.95
C GLY A 87 -16.67 4.35 -0.13
N ILE A 88 -15.89 3.33 0.24
CA ILE A 88 -16.34 2.24 1.12
C ILE A 88 -16.03 2.61 2.56
N SER A 89 -17.07 2.86 3.37
CA SER A 89 -16.90 3.23 4.78
C SER A 89 -16.24 2.12 5.59
N ASN A 90 -15.06 2.41 6.16
CA ASN A 90 -14.27 1.47 6.95
C ASN A 90 -13.83 2.11 8.29
N PHE A 91 -12.98 3.12 8.24
CA PHE A 91 -12.55 3.90 9.40
C PHE A 91 -12.65 5.42 9.12
N PRO A 92 -13.86 5.95 8.84
CA PRO A 92 -14.03 7.32 8.36
C PRO A 92 -13.59 8.40 9.37
N SER A 93 -13.58 8.07 10.66
CA SER A 93 -13.10 8.97 11.73
C SER A 93 -11.58 9.04 11.82
N VAL A 94 -10.86 8.09 11.24
CA VAL A 94 -9.39 8.01 11.25
C VAL A 94 -8.80 8.48 9.94
N THR A 95 -9.48 8.19 8.84
CA THR A 95 -8.98 8.46 7.48
C THR A 95 -9.40 9.84 6.99
N LYS A 96 -8.43 10.75 6.81
CA LYS A 96 -8.66 12.02 6.13
C LYS A 96 -8.51 11.85 4.63
N ARG A 97 -9.63 11.64 3.94
CA ARG A 97 -9.69 11.29 2.51
C ARG A 97 -9.77 12.48 1.57
N ASP A 98 -10.22 13.66 2.07
CA ASP A 98 -10.50 14.83 1.24
C ASP A 98 -9.34 15.21 0.32
N PHE A 99 -8.13 15.28 0.87
CA PHE A 99 -6.92 15.60 0.11
C PHE A 99 -6.66 14.61 -1.04
N ILE A 100 -6.82 13.31 -0.80
CA ILE A 100 -6.58 12.28 -1.83
C ILE A 100 -7.70 12.31 -2.86
N THR A 101 -8.96 12.48 -2.44
CA THR A 101 -10.10 12.58 -3.36
C THR A 101 -9.99 13.83 -4.23
N GLU A 102 -9.59 14.97 -3.67
CA GLU A 102 -9.37 16.20 -4.44
C GLU A 102 -8.24 16.03 -5.46
N PHE A 103 -7.13 15.41 -5.07
CA PHE A 103 -5.98 15.17 -5.93
C PHE A 103 -6.31 14.27 -7.13
N PHE A 104 -7.06 13.20 -6.95
CA PHE A 104 -7.45 12.28 -8.03
C PHE A 104 -8.76 12.68 -8.71
N GLY A 105 -9.56 13.53 -8.09
CA GLY A 105 -10.83 14.05 -8.59
C GLY A 105 -12.07 13.27 -8.17
N SER A 106 -12.00 11.94 -7.97
CA SER A 106 -13.12 11.17 -7.45
C SER A 106 -12.66 9.80 -6.88
N PRO A 107 -13.49 9.14 -6.04
CA PRO A 107 -13.24 7.78 -5.55
C PRO A 107 -13.07 6.75 -6.69
N GLU A 108 -13.86 6.86 -7.75
CA GLU A 108 -13.81 5.97 -8.91
C GLU A 108 -12.46 6.10 -9.64
N LYS A 109 -11.96 7.32 -9.81
CA LYS A 109 -10.65 7.57 -10.43
C LYS A 109 -9.50 7.03 -9.58
N ILE A 110 -9.62 7.08 -8.26
CA ILE A 110 -8.64 6.43 -7.36
C ILE A 110 -8.62 4.92 -7.61
N GLN A 111 -9.80 4.31 -7.69
CA GLN A 111 -9.92 2.88 -7.94
C GLN A 111 -9.32 2.50 -9.30
N GLU A 112 -9.71 3.19 -10.38
CA GLU A 112 -9.18 2.97 -11.73
C GLU A 112 -7.65 3.12 -11.77
N PHE A 113 -7.11 4.14 -11.11
CA PHE A 113 -5.67 4.36 -11.03
C PHE A 113 -4.96 3.19 -10.35
N ILE A 114 -5.48 2.69 -9.23
CA ILE A 114 -4.86 1.57 -8.50
C ILE A 114 -4.98 0.27 -9.31
N GLU A 115 -6.12 -0.01 -9.92
CA GLU A 115 -6.31 -1.18 -10.78
C GLU A 115 -5.38 -1.15 -12.00
N SER A 116 -5.20 0.00 -12.64
CA SER A 116 -4.25 0.17 -13.74
C SER A 116 -2.80 -0.09 -13.29
N ARG A 117 -2.43 0.30 -12.08
CA ARG A 117 -1.08 0.04 -11.54
C ARG A 117 -0.83 -1.45 -11.27
N ILE A 118 -1.84 -2.17 -10.82
CA ILE A 118 -1.75 -3.62 -10.62
C ILE A 118 -1.56 -4.32 -11.97
N LEU A 119 -2.35 -3.96 -12.97
CA LEU A 119 -2.25 -4.51 -14.34
C LEU A 119 -0.89 -4.20 -14.99
N TYR A 120 -0.43 -2.95 -14.91
CA TYR A 120 0.84 -2.53 -15.48
C TYR A 120 2.04 -3.31 -14.92
N LYS A 121 2.08 -3.57 -13.61
CA LYS A 121 3.12 -4.43 -13.03
C LYS A 121 3.10 -5.84 -13.58
N THR A 122 1.92 -6.38 -13.84
CA THR A 122 1.76 -7.73 -14.40
C THR A 122 2.21 -7.82 -15.85
N GLU A 123 1.90 -6.80 -16.67
CA GLU A 123 2.27 -6.75 -18.09
C GLU A 123 3.77 -6.56 -18.28
N LEU A 124 4.39 -5.64 -17.53
CA LEU A 124 5.84 -5.44 -17.59
C LEU A 124 6.59 -6.75 -17.38
N LYS A 125 6.17 -7.55 -16.42
CA LYS A 125 6.81 -8.83 -16.18
C LYS A 125 6.69 -9.80 -17.34
N LYS A 126 5.49 -9.95 -17.92
CA LYS A 126 5.30 -10.83 -19.09
C LYS A 126 6.24 -10.47 -20.22
N VAL A 127 6.47 -9.16 -20.43
CA VAL A 127 7.44 -8.68 -21.43
C VAL A 127 8.87 -9.05 -21.04
N PHE A 128 9.26 -8.86 -19.77
CA PHE A 128 10.62 -9.22 -19.31
C PHE A 128 10.88 -10.73 -19.35
N ASP A 129 9.91 -11.54 -18.93
CA ASP A 129 10.03 -13.01 -19.01
C ASP A 129 10.16 -13.47 -20.48
N GLY A 130 9.34 -12.93 -21.39
CA GLY A 130 9.43 -13.24 -22.81
C GLY A 130 10.76 -12.84 -23.47
N VAL A 131 11.33 -11.70 -23.06
CA VAL A 131 12.67 -11.26 -23.54
C VAL A 131 13.77 -12.16 -22.97
N ARG A 132 13.66 -12.58 -21.72
CA ARG A 132 14.63 -13.47 -21.08
C ARG A 132 14.68 -14.85 -21.77
N ASP A 133 13.51 -15.40 -22.11
CA ASP A 133 13.41 -16.68 -22.79
C ASP A 133 14.05 -16.63 -24.19
N LEU A 134 13.90 -15.49 -24.91
CA LEU A 134 14.53 -15.26 -26.22
C LEU A 134 16.06 -15.09 -26.18
N ILE A 135 16.64 -14.71 -25.01
CA ILE A 135 18.10 -14.55 -24.86
C ILE A 135 18.78 -15.86 -24.43
N LEU A 136 18.02 -16.81 -23.89
CA LEU A 136 18.53 -18.10 -23.40
C LEU A 136 18.39 -19.26 -24.42
N GLU A 137 17.78 -19.01 -25.58
CA GLU A 137 17.82 -19.88 -26.79
C GLU A 137 19.02 -19.49 -27.68
#